data_238263cd3cac38fd17c72d86d74246d5
#
_entry.id   238263cd3cac38fd17c72d86d74246d5
#
_cell.length_a   1.000
_cell.length_b   1.000
_cell.length_c   1.000
_cell.angle_alpha   90.00
_cell.angle_beta   90.00
_cell.angle_gamma   90.00
#
_symmetry.space_group_name_H-M   'P 1'
#
loop_
_entity.id
_entity.type
_entity.pdbx_description
1 polymer ?
#
loop_
_entity_poly.entity_id
_entity_poly.type
_entity_poly.pdbx_seq_one_letter_code
_entity_poly.pdbx_strand_id
1 'polypeptide(L)'
;ISSEPAYILHKRPYRESSQILEVFTRNHGRFSLMSKGSRGPRSRTRGILQPFMPILVSCYGRGEMPSLRSVDTADVKPPILKGKALLSAVYINELLMIMLHRHDVHEALFADYHQVLYQVQAEADIELVLRNFEKRLLEQLGFGLNLEIDADSGEPVEAEGHYIYHVEHGPVRSNAESASPLPLPSCTSSSRPPT
;
A
#
# COMPACT_ATOMS: atom_id res chain seq x y z
N ILE A 1 -10.28 -20.91 4.42
CA ILE A 1 -9.74 -20.17 3.27
C ILE A 1 -8.88 -21.13 2.46
N SER A 2 -9.03 -21.14 1.15
CA SER A 2 -8.30 -22.02 0.24
C SER A 2 -7.81 -21.25 -0.98
N SER A 3 -6.51 -21.38 -1.30
CA SER A 3 -5.85 -20.78 -2.47
C SER A 3 -6.13 -19.28 -2.65
N GLU A 4 -6.09 -18.53 -1.56
CA GLU A 4 -6.42 -17.11 -1.51
C GLU A 4 -5.21 -16.26 -1.92
N PRO A 5 -5.34 -15.34 -2.90
CA PRO A 5 -4.30 -14.39 -3.25
C PRO A 5 -3.94 -13.50 -2.06
N ALA A 6 -2.65 -13.42 -1.77
CA ALA A 6 -2.17 -12.70 -0.59
C ALA A 6 -0.78 -12.11 -0.76
N TYR A 7 -0.48 -11.11 0.05
CA TYR A 7 0.85 -10.58 0.33
C TYR A 7 1.13 -10.61 1.83
N ILE A 8 2.38 -10.81 2.19
CA ILE A 8 2.83 -10.66 3.58
C ILE A 8 3.26 -9.20 3.77
N LEU A 9 2.55 -8.48 4.63
CA LEU A 9 2.90 -7.11 4.99
C LEU A 9 3.99 -7.08 6.06
N HIS A 10 3.87 -7.96 7.07
CA HIS A 10 4.82 -8.04 8.18
C HIS A 10 4.95 -9.48 8.67
N LYS A 11 6.12 -9.82 9.21
CA LYS A 11 6.38 -11.11 9.84
C LYS A 11 7.16 -10.95 11.14
N ARG A 12 6.75 -11.67 12.17
CA ARG A 12 7.43 -11.68 13.47
C ARG A 12 7.68 -13.10 13.96
N PRO A 13 8.84 -13.35 14.57
CA PRO A 13 9.13 -14.64 15.19
C PRO A 13 8.09 -14.98 16.26
N TYR A 14 7.74 -16.26 16.33
CA TYR A 14 6.89 -16.80 17.38
C TYR A 14 7.39 -18.19 17.80
N ARG A 15 7.72 -18.36 19.07
CA ARG A 15 8.41 -19.57 19.59
C ARG A 15 9.68 -19.88 18.78
N GLU A 16 10.23 -21.09 18.91
CA GLU A 16 11.52 -21.47 18.31
C GLU A 16 11.47 -21.52 16.76
N SER A 17 10.48 -22.17 16.19
CA SER A 17 10.42 -22.46 14.73
C SER A 17 9.24 -21.84 14.01
N SER A 18 8.32 -21.21 14.70
CA SER A 18 7.11 -20.61 14.14
C SER A 18 7.25 -19.10 13.91
N GLN A 19 6.34 -18.54 13.14
CA GLN A 19 6.20 -17.09 12.98
C GLN A 19 4.73 -16.70 12.82
N ILE A 20 4.42 -15.46 13.17
CA ILE A 20 3.15 -14.84 12.89
C ILE A 20 3.35 -13.94 11.67
N LEU A 21 2.46 -14.08 10.70
CA LEU A 21 2.43 -13.32 9.48
C LEU A 21 1.22 -12.39 9.52
N GLU A 22 1.41 -11.12 9.23
CA GLU A 22 0.31 -10.22 8.89
C GLU A 22 0.16 -10.28 7.38
N VAL A 23 -0.97 -10.81 6.93
CA VAL A 23 -1.26 -10.99 5.51
C VAL A 23 -2.34 -10.02 5.06
N PHE A 24 -2.19 -9.48 3.87
CA PHE A 24 -3.23 -8.75 3.16
C PHE A 24 -3.71 -9.64 2.02
N THR A 25 -4.99 -9.91 1.99
CA THR A 25 -5.63 -10.84 1.06
C THR A 25 -6.68 -10.13 0.23
N ARG A 26 -6.93 -10.65 -0.96
CA ARG A 26 -7.89 -10.05 -1.88
C ARG A 26 -9.32 -10.07 -1.34
N ASN A 27 -9.77 -11.24 -0.83
CA ASN A 27 -11.18 -11.47 -0.50
C ASN A 27 -11.47 -11.54 1.00
N HIS A 28 -10.46 -11.43 1.87
CA HIS A 28 -10.64 -11.56 3.32
C HIS A 28 -9.96 -10.42 4.11
N GLY A 29 -9.47 -9.38 3.40
CA GLY A 29 -8.81 -8.25 4.04
C GLY A 29 -7.48 -8.60 4.72
N ARG A 30 -7.10 -7.82 5.71
CA ARG A 30 -5.88 -8.02 6.50
C ARG A 30 -6.14 -8.84 7.76
N PHE A 31 -5.33 -9.86 8.02
CA PHE A 31 -5.39 -10.64 9.26
C PHE A 31 -4.05 -11.29 9.63
N SER A 32 -3.97 -11.74 10.89
CA SER A 32 -2.80 -12.47 11.38
C SER A 32 -2.92 -13.97 11.06
N LEU A 33 -1.83 -14.58 10.59
CA LEU A 33 -1.76 -15.98 10.21
C LEU A 33 -0.60 -16.66 10.93
N MET A 34 -0.85 -17.77 11.65
CA MET A 34 0.17 -18.56 12.30
C MET A 34 0.84 -19.52 11.32
N SER A 35 2.15 -19.39 11.14
CA SER A 35 2.95 -20.31 10.32
C SER A 35 3.87 -21.14 11.20
N LYS A 36 3.51 -22.43 11.41
CA LYS A 36 4.25 -23.36 12.26
C LYS A 36 5.46 -23.94 11.52
N GLY A 37 6.60 -24.05 12.18
CA GLY A 37 7.81 -24.69 11.65
C GLY A 37 8.48 -23.96 10.46
N SER A 38 7.98 -22.81 10.06
CA SER A 38 8.42 -22.10 8.84
C SER A 38 9.76 -21.37 8.97
N ARG A 39 10.29 -21.21 10.20
CA ARG A 39 11.61 -20.62 10.45
C ARG A 39 12.74 -21.65 10.50
N GLY A 40 12.41 -22.92 10.59
CA GLY A 40 13.39 -23.98 10.65
C GLY A 40 14.31 -24.03 9.41
N PRO A 41 15.56 -24.49 9.54
CA PRO A 41 16.53 -24.51 8.44
C PRO A 41 16.10 -25.40 7.26
N ARG A 42 15.25 -26.39 7.52
CA ARG A 42 14.71 -27.31 6.50
C ARG A 42 13.32 -26.91 5.99
N SER A 43 12.82 -25.72 6.35
CA SER A 43 11.49 -25.27 5.91
C SER A 43 11.47 -24.97 4.43
N ARG A 44 10.61 -25.66 3.68
CA ARG A 44 10.36 -25.42 2.24
C ARG A 44 9.65 -24.10 1.99
N THR A 45 8.91 -23.59 2.96
CA THR A 45 8.12 -22.37 2.84
C THR A 45 8.92 -21.10 3.15
N ARG A 46 10.13 -21.21 3.69
CA ARG A 46 10.94 -20.06 4.11
C ARG A 46 11.24 -19.09 2.98
N GLY A 47 11.49 -19.60 1.75
CA GLY A 47 11.75 -18.77 0.58
C GLY A 47 10.50 -18.09 0.03
N ILE A 48 9.32 -18.70 0.22
CA ILE A 48 8.04 -18.21 -0.28
C ILE A 48 7.44 -17.17 0.70
N LEU A 49 7.57 -17.40 2.00
CA LEU A 49 7.04 -16.52 3.04
C LEU A 49 7.90 -15.26 3.23
N GLN A 50 7.97 -14.46 2.18
CA GLN A 50 8.69 -13.18 2.16
C GLN A 50 7.72 -12.02 1.86
N PRO A 51 7.97 -10.82 2.43
CA PRO A 51 7.24 -9.62 2.02
C PRO A 51 7.36 -9.39 0.51
N PHE A 52 6.36 -8.73 -0.07
CA PHE A 52 6.28 -8.33 -1.48
C PHE A 52 6.19 -9.48 -2.49
N MET A 53 6.19 -10.72 -2.03
CA MET A 53 6.01 -11.88 -2.90
C MET A 53 4.52 -12.17 -3.07
N PRO A 54 3.99 -12.22 -4.30
CA PRO A 54 2.62 -12.65 -4.56
C PRO A 54 2.49 -14.15 -4.29
N ILE A 55 1.61 -14.51 -3.36
CA ILE A 55 1.42 -15.88 -2.89
C ILE A 55 -0.06 -16.28 -2.90
N LEU A 56 -0.30 -17.59 -2.91
CA LEU A 56 -1.58 -18.21 -2.67
C LEU A 56 -1.55 -18.88 -1.30
N VAL A 57 -2.41 -18.45 -0.38
CA VAL A 57 -2.44 -19.01 0.97
C VAL A 57 -3.69 -19.86 1.19
N SER A 58 -3.52 -20.99 1.86
CA SER A 58 -4.62 -21.75 2.43
C SER A 58 -4.45 -21.82 3.93
N CYS A 59 -5.51 -21.57 4.67
CA CYS A 59 -5.48 -21.61 6.13
C CYS A 59 -6.67 -22.34 6.73
N TYR A 60 -6.53 -22.78 7.97
CA TYR A 60 -7.55 -23.49 8.73
C TYR A 60 -7.59 -22.97 10.17
N GLY A 61 -8.68 -23.26 10.84
CA GLY A 61 -8.94 -22.79 12.19
C GLY A 61 -10.02 -21.70 12.21
N ARG A 62 -10.56 -21.47 13.41
CA ARG A 62 -11.55 -20.42 13.70
C ARG A 62 -10.91 -19.40 14.63
N GLY A 63 -11.40 -18.16 14.58
CA GLY A 63 -10.91 -17.07 15.43
C GLY A 63 -9.94 -16.14 14.71
N GLU A 64 -9.35 -15.22 15.47
CA GLU A 64 -8.58 -14.08 14.95
C GLU A 64 -7.22 -14.46 14.31
N MET A 65 -6.69 -15.64 14.61
CA MET A 65 -5.38 -16.09 14.12
C MET A 65 -5.44 -17.54 13.63
N PRO A 66 -5.93 -17.79 12.41
CA PRO A 66 -5.91 -19.12 11.80
C PRO A 66 -4.47 -19.61 11.59
N SER A 67 -4.33 -20.92 11.34
CA SER A 67 -3.05 -21.56 11.04
C SER A 67 -2.89 -21.75 9.53
N LEU A 68 -1.69 -21.49 9.03
CA LEU A 68 -1.31 -21.75 7.63
C LEU A 68 -1.35 -23.26 7.37
N ARG A 69 -2.08 -23.68 6.33
CA ARG A 69 -2.13 -25.06 5.84
C ARG A 69 -1.11 -25.27 4.74
N SER A 70 -1.15 -24.42 3.72
CA SER A 70 -0.22 -24.42 2.61
C SER A 70 0.02 -23.01 2.09
N VAL A 71 1.12 -22.81 1.40
CA VAL A 71 1.44 -21.62 0.65
C VAL A 71 2.12 -22.03 -0.65
N ASP A 72 1.71 -21.40 -1.74
CA ASP A 72 2.26 -21.55 -3.07
C ASP A 72 2.61 -20.17 -3.63
N THR A 73 3.52 -20.10 -4.58
CA THR A 73 3.77 -18.87 -5.34
C THR A 73 2.62 -18.64 -6.31
N ALA A 74 2.17 -17.41 -6.44
CA ALA A 74 1.24 -17.06 -7.51
C ALA A 74 1.97 -17.16 -8.88
N ASP A 75 1.19 -17.38 -9.94
CA ASP A 75 1.71 -17.43 -11.32
C ASP A 75 1.99 -16.01 -11.86
N VAL A 76 2.74 -15.25 -11.07
CA VAL A 76 3.17 -13.88 -11.40
C VAL A 76 4.61 -13.72 -10.92
N LYS A 77 5.46 -13.17 -11.77
CA LYS A 77 6.87 -12.91 -11.43
C LYS A 77 6.92 -11.87 -10.29
N PRO A 78 7.54 -12.17 -9.15
CA PRO A 78 7.61 -11.19 -8.05
C PRO A 78 8.44 -9.96 -8.44
N PRO A 79 8.11 -8.77 -7.89
CA PRO A 79 8.89 -7.57 -8.13
C PRO A 79 10.30 -7.70 -7.51
N ILE A 80 11.29 -7.15 -8.21
CA ILE A 80 12.68 -7.10 -7.72
C ILE A 80 12.91 -5.72 -7.11
N LEU A 81 12.76 -5.61 -5.79
CA LEU A 81 12.86 -4.35 -5.06
C LEU A 81 14.25 -4.16 -4.45
N LYS A 82 14.89 -3.04 -4.75
CA LYS A 82 16.22 -2.67 -4.24
C LYS A 82 16.29 -1.17 -3.93
N GLY A 83 17.21 -0.76 -3.04
CA GLY A 83 17.44 0.65 -2.73
C GLY A 83 16.16 1.41 -2.36
N LYS A 84 15.90 2.52 -3.02
CA LYS A 84 14.72 3.37 -2.78
C LYS A 84 13.40 2.62 -3.00
N ALA A 85 13.30 1.78 -4.03
CA ALA A 85 12.10 0.99 -4.30
C ALA A 85 11.76 0.04 -3.15
N LEU A 86 12.76 -0.60 -2.53
CA LEU A 86 12.53 -1.46 -1.37
C LEU A 86 12.05 -0.65 -0.15
N LEU A 87 12.66 0.51 0.12
CA LEU A 87 12.24 1.38 1.22
C LEU A 87 10.81 1.88 1.02
N SER A 88 10.46 2.26 -0.20
CA SER A 88 9.10 2.68 -0.56
C SER A 88 8.09 1.55 -0.37
N ALA A 89 8.42 0.32 -0.74
CA ALA A 89 7.55 -0.83 -0.52
C ALA A 89 7.38 -1.15 0.98
N VAL A 90 8.44 -1.00 1.80
CA VAL A 90 8.34 -1.12 3.26
C VAL A 90 7.41 -0.05 3.83
N TYR A 91 7.55 1.19 3.39
CA TYR A 91 6.67 2.29 3.77
C TYR A 91 5.20 2.00 3.44
N ILE A 92 4.91 1.50 2.23
CA ILE A 92 3.56 1.11 1.83
C ILE A 92 3.00 0.01 2.76
N ASN A 93 3.82 -0.99 3.11
CA ASN A 93 3.40 -2.02 4.06
C ASN A 93 3.05 -1.45 5.43
N GLU A 94 3.83 -0.49 5.93
CA GLU A 94 3.53 0.19 7.21
C GLU A 94 2.22 0.96 7.14
N LEU A 95 1.97 1.70 6.05
CA LEU A 95 0.70 2.39 5.85
C LEU A 95 -0.49 1.42 5.92
N LEU A 96 -0.43 0.31 5.18
CA LEU A 96 -1.48 -0.70 5.20
C LEU A 96 -1.64 -1.34 6.59
N MET A 97 -0.54 -1.55 7.31
CA MET A 97 -0.57 -2.08 8.68
C MET A 97 -1.25 -1.13 9.67
N ILE A 98 -1.13 0.18 9.48
CA ILE A 98 -1.71 1.19 10.35
C ILE A 98 -3.17 1.46 9.98
N MET A 99 -3.45 1.61 8.69
CA MET A 99 -4.72 2.13 8.22
C MET A 99 -5.80 1.08 7.97
N LEU A 100 -5.42 -0.16 7.60
CA LEU A 100 -6.42 -1.20 7.36
C LEU A 100 -6.94 -1.81 8.66
N HIS A 101 -8.25 -1.87 8.80
CA HIS A 101 -8.87 -2.69 9.84
C HIS A 101 -8.73 -4.18 9.52
N ARG A 102 -8.75 -5.02 10.56
CA ARG A 102 -8.68 -6.47 10.39
C ARG A 102 -9.97 -6.98 9.76
N HIS A 103 -9.83 -7.92 8.82
CA HIS A 103 -10.94 -8.57 8.11
C HIS A 103 -11.82 -7.62 7.28
N ASP A 104 -11.37 -6.39 7.08
CA ASP A 104 -12.03 -5.45 6.18
C ASP A 104 -11.53 -5.67 4.75
N VAL A 105 -12.48 -5.93 3.85
CA VAL A 105 -12.18 -6.36 2.48
C VAL A 105 -12.10 -5.14 1.56
N HIS A 106 -10.94 -4.96 0.95
CA HIS A 106 -10.65 -3.90 -0.02
C HIS A 106 -10.03 -4.51 -1.28
N GLU A 107 -10.88 -5.11 -2.14
CA GLU A 107 -10.38 -5.80 -3.35
C GLU A 107 -9.65 -4.85 -4.31
N ALA A 108 -10.18 -3.64 -4.50
CA ALA A 108 -9.55 -2.64 -5.36
C ALA A 108 -8.19 -2.19 -4.78
N LEU A 109 -8.09 -1.98 -3.47
CA LEU A 109 -6.84 -1.65 -2.82
C LEU A 109 -5.80 -2.78 -2.91
N PHE A 110 -6.25 -4.05 -2.89
CA PHE A 110 -5.37 -5.18 -3.12
C PHE A 110 -4.74 -5.14 -4.53
N ALA A 111 -5.54 -4.77 -5.54
CA ALA A 111 -5.05 -4.58 -6.89
C ALA A 111 -4.11 -3.37 -7.00
N ASP A 112 -4.43 -2.24 -6.36
CA ASP A 112 -3.56 -1.06 -6.30
C ASP A 112 -2.23 -1.38 -5.60
N TYR A 113 -2.25 -2.15 -4.50
CA TYR A 113 -1.05 -2.60 -3.81
C TYR A 113 -0.19 -3.48 -4.71
N HIS A 114 -0.79 -4.43 -5.43
CA HIS A 114 -0.07 -5.23 -6.41
C HIS A 114 0.61 -4.34 -7.45
N GLN A 115 -0.13 -3.40 -8.03
CA GLN A 115 0.37 -2.53 -9.08
C GLN A 115 1.50 -1.60 -8.60
N VAL A 116 1.36 -0.98 -7.42
CA VAL A 116 2.36 -0.04 -6.90
C VAL A 116 3.72 -0.69 -6.66
N LEU A 117 3.77 -1.96 -6.25
CA LEU A 117 5.04 -2.69 -6.08
C LEU A 117 5.84 -2.80 -7.39
N TYR A 118 5.17 -2.93 -8.54
CA TYR A 118 5.84 -2.95 -9.85
C TYR A 118 6.15 -1.55 -10.35
N GLN A 119 5.34 -0.56 -10.03
CA GLN A 119 5.60 0.84 -10.39
C GLN A 119 6.85 1.36 -9.67
N VAL A 120 7.02 1.10 -8.38
CA VAL A 120 8.24 1.50 -7.64
C VAL A 120 9.47 0.73 -8.11
N GLN A 121 9.33 -0.50 -8.60
CA GLN A 121 10.42 -1.26 -9.21
C GLN A 121 10.90 -0.62 -10.51
N ALA A 122 10.00 -0.07 -11.31
CA ALA A 122 10.32 0.54 -12.61
C ALA A 122 11.11 1.85 -12.49
N GLU A 123 11.39 2.31 -11.24
CA GLU A 123 12.12 3.55 -10.94
C GLU A 123 11.55 4.81 -11.63
N ALA A 124 10.28 4.75 -12.05
CA ALA A 124 9.53 5.96 -12.37
C ALA A 124 9.59 6.90 -11.15
N ASP A 125 9.13 8.12 -11.29
CA ASP A 125 9.05 9.09 -10.19
C ASP A 125 8.38 8.44 -8.95
N ILE A 126 9.21 7.90 -8.05
CA ILE A 126 8.76 7.14 -6.88
C ILE A 126 7.88 8.01 -5.99
N GLU A 127 8.18 9.31 -5.90
CA GLU A 127 7.39 10.23 -5.07
C GLU A 127 5.97 10.36 -5.61
N LEU A 128 5.83 10.55 -6.91
CA LEU A 128 4.52 10.60 -7.57
C LEU A 128 3.76 9.27 -7.43
N VAL A 129 4.45 8.15 -7.60
CA VAL A 129 3.86 6.82 -7.42
C VAL A 129 3.32 6.65 -6.00
N LEU A 130 4.08 7.05 -4.98
CA LEU A 130 3.65 6.98 -3.58
C LEU A 130 2.45 7.90 -3.32
N ARG A 131 2.48 9.17 -3.78
CA ARG A 131 1.35 10.10 -3.59
C ARG A 131 0.07 9.59 -4.24
N ASN A 132 0.16 9.02 -5.44
CA ASN A 132 -0.99 8.41 -6.09
C ASN A 132 -1.55 7.21 -5.32
N PHE A 133 -0.68 6.37 -4.76
CA PHE A 133 -1.11 5.25 -3.91
C PHE A 133 -1.77 5.74 -2.61
N GLU A 134 -1.17 6.70 -1.92
CA GLU A 134 -1.70 7.31 -0.70
C GLU A 134 -3.09 7.93 -0.92
N LYS A 135 -3.25 8.67 -2.02
CA LYS A 135 -4.55 9.25 -2.42
C LYS A 135 -5.61 8.15 -2.57
N ARG A 136 -5.32 7.10 -3.35
CA ARG A 136 -6.24 5.96 -3.55
C ARG A 136 -6.54 5.22 -2.26
N LEU A 137 -5.55 5.02 -1.42
CA LEU A 137 -5.73 4.40 -0.09
C LEU A 137 -6.75 5.20 0.74
N LEU A 138 -6.57 6.51 0.84
CA LEU A 138 -7.49 7.39 1.57
C LEU A 138 -8.90 7.36 0.97
N GLU A 139 -9.03 7.44 -0.35
CA GLU A 139 -10.31 7.36 -1.05
C GLU A 139 -11.06 6.06 -0.73
N GLN A 140 -10.36 4.93 -0.77
CA GLN A 140 -10.97 3.62 -0.51
C GLN A 140 -11.31 3.37 0.96
N LEU A 141 -10.66 4.07 1.88
CA LEU A 141 -10.98 4.06 3.30
C LEU A 141 -12.07 5.07 3.68
N GLY A 142 -12.62 5.81 2.71
CA GLY A 142 -13.65 6.81 2.95
C GLY A 142 -13.12 8.17 3.42
N PHE A 143 -11.81 8.37 3.41
CA PHE A 143 -11.14 9.64 3.71
C PHE A 143 -10.70 10.37 2.42
N GLY A 144 -11.43 10.21 1.32
CA GLY A 144 -11.11 10.85 0.06
C GLY A 144 -10.98 12.36 0.23
N LEU A 145 -9.81 12.89 -0.13
CA LEU A 145 -9.57 14.32 -0.12
C LEU A 145 -10.25 14.93 -1.35
N ASN A 146 -11.19 15.84 -1.14
CA ASN A 146 -11.64 16.70 -2.22
C ASN A 146 -10.50 17.67 -2.55
N LEU A 147 -9.83 17.49 -3.68
CA LEU A 147 -8.75 18.35 -4.16
C LEU A 147 -9.10 19.03 -5.49
N GLU A 148 -10.30 18.80 -5.99
CA GLU A 148 -10.71 19.21 -7.34
C GLU A 148 -11.65 20.43 -7.32
N ILE A 149 -12.36 20.64 -6.19
CA ILE A 149 -13.38 21.67 -6.05
C ILE A 149 -13.07 22.51 -4.81
N ASP A 150 -13.04 23.83 -4.99
CA ASP A 150 -12.98 24.80 -3.91
C ASP A 150 -14.23 24.67 -3.02
N ALA A 151 -14.02 24.47 -1.73
CA ALA A 151 -15.11 24.13 -0.80
C ALA A 151 -16.07 25.30 -0.54
N ASP A 152 -15.62 26.53 -0.70
CA ASP A 152 -16.45 27.74 -0.46
C ASP A 152 -17.16 28.19 -1.74
N SER A 153 -16.45 28.22 -2.87
CA SER A 153 -17.04 28.71 -4.13
C SER A 153 -17.75 27.64 -4.95
N GLY A 154 -17.40 26.35 -4.76
CA GLY A 154 -17.88 25.26 -5.59
C GLY A 154 -17.24 25.21 -6.99
N GLU A 155 -16.25 26.06 -7.25
CA GLU A 155 -15.55 26.13 -8.54
C GLU A 155 -14.37 25.14 -8.58
N PRO A 156 -13.94 24.67 -9.76
CA PRO A 156 -12.77 23.84 -9.90
C PRO A 156 -11.52 24.52 -9.36
N VAL A 157 -10.66 23.75 -8.68
CA VAL A 157 -9.35 24.20 -8.20
C VAL A 157 -8.44 24.49 -9.40
N GLU A 158 -7.95 25.72 -9.50
CA GLU A 158 -7.05 26.17 -10.55
C GLU A 158 -5.58 25.82 -10.20
N ALA A 159 -4.81 25.37 -11.21
CA ALA A 159 -3.41 24.96 -11.02
C ALA A 159 -2.49 26.09 -10.51
N GLU A 160 -2.78 27.34 -10.86
CA GLU A 160 -2.04 28.54 -10.45
C GLU A 160 -2.68 29.22 -9.22
N GLY A 161 -3.76 28.65 -8.66
CA GLY A 161 -4.44 29.20 -7.49
C GLY A 161 -3.73 28.83 -6.19
N HIS A 162 -3.84 29.71 -5.19
CA HIS A 162 -3.40 29.44 -3.82
C HIS A 162 -4.57 28.99 -2.98
N TYR A 163 -4.45 27.82 -2.34
CA TYR A 163 -5.52 27.22 -1.53
C TYR A 163 -4.98 26.80 -0.17
N ILE A 164 -5.80 26.94 0.85
CA ILE A 164 -5.57 26.37 2.18
C ILE A 164 -6.51 25.19 2.31
N TYR A 165 -5.96 24.01 2.64
CA TYR A 165 -6.77 22.81 2.87
C TYR A 165 -7.26 22.76 4.30
N HIS A 166 -8.57 22.77 4.51
CA HIS A 166 -9.22 22.54 5.79
C HIS A 166 -9.67 21.08 5.90
N VAL A 167 -9.25 20.43 6.99
CA VAL A 167 -9.66 19.04 7.28
C VAL A 167 -11.20 19.00 7.37
N GLU A 168 -11.83 17.99 6.76
CA GLU A 168 -13.28 17.79 6.68
C GLU A 168 -14.04 18.77 5.78
N HIS A 169 -13.45 19.89 5.38
CA HIS A 169 -14.10 20.90 4.51
C HIS A 169 -13.55 20.86 3.09
N GLY A 170 -12.24 20.82 2.92
CA GLY A 170 -11.56 20.79 1.63
C GLY A 170 -10.71 22.04 1.36
N PRO A 171 -10.26 22.22 0.11
CA PRO A 171 -9.47 23.39 -0.29
C PRO A 171 -10.34 24.62 -0.37
N VAL A 172 -9.87 25.72 0.20
CA VAL A 172 -10.49 27.04 0.16
C VAL A 172 -9.51 28.02 -0.46
N ARG A 173 -9.93 28.79 -1.45
CA ARG A 173 -9.09 29.78 -2.11
C ARG A 173 -8.58 30.80 -1.11
N SER A 174 -7.27 31.02 -1.07
CA SER A 174 -6.63 32.00 -0.19
C SER A 174 -6.05 33.12 -1.02
N ASN A 175 -6.23 34.37 -0.56
CA ASN A 175 -5.50 35.51 -1.10
C ASN A 175 -4.04 35.42 -0.67
N ALA A 176 -3.09 35.65 -1.58
CA ALA A 176 -1.66 35.35 -1.48
C ALA A 176 -0.89 35.96 -0.28
N GLU A 177 -1.52 36.76 0.57
CA GLU A 177 -0.84 37.45 1.69
C GLU A 177 -0.81 36.68 3.02
N SER A 178 -1.50 35.53 3.14
CA SER A 178 -1.62 34.78 4.41
C SER A 178 -1.16 33.32 4.37
N ALA A 179 -0.62 32.85 3.28
CA ALA A 179 -0.25 31.45 3.12
C ALA A 179 1.22 31.19 3.34
N SER A 180 1.57 30.46 4.41
CA SER A 180 2.83 29.70 4.44
C SER A 180 2.76 28.65 3.33
N PRO A 181 3.69 28.61 2.37
CA PRO A 181 3.60 27.69 1.24
C PRO A 181 3.85 26.26 1.72
N LEU A 182 2.82 25.41 1.66
CA LEU A 182 3.05 23.98 1.50
C LEU A 182 3.57 23.80 0.07
N PRO A 183 4.79 23.27 -0.14
CA PRO A 183 5.31 23.06 -1.48
C PRO A 183 4.50 21.96 -2.18
N LEU A 184 3.60 22.39 -3.08
CA LEU A 184 3.05 21.45 -4.06
C LEU A 184 4.17 21.13 -5.07
N PRO A 185 4.39 19.83 -5.42
CA PRO A 185 5.38 19.48 -6.42
C PRO A 185 4.95 20.09 -7.77
N SER A 186 5.78 21.00 -8.29
CA SER A 186 5.62 21.58 -9.60
C SER A 186 5.77 20.50 -10.68
N CYS A 187 4.68 20.18 -11.36
CA CYS A 187 4.72 19.43 -12.63
C CYS A 187 5.30 20.33 -13.72
N THR A 188 6.63 20.48 -13.76
CA THR A 188 7.29 21.08 -14.92
C THR A 188 7.69 19.98 -15.89
N SER A 189 6.90 19.80 -16.94
CA SER A 189 7.33 19.09 -18.15
C SER A 189 8.46 19.87 -18.81
N SER A 190 9.69 19.47 -18.57
CA SER A 190 10.85 19.97 -19.30
C SER A 190 11.10 19.10 -20.53
N SER A 191 10.46 19.44 -21.63
CA SER A 191 10.88 19.03 -22.96
C SER A 191 11.79 20.08 -23.55
N ARG A 192 13.10 19.85 -23.55
CA ARG A 192 14.04 20.49 -24.47
C ARG A 192 14.79 19.42 -25.26
N PRO A 193 14.75 19.46 -26.58
CA PRO A 193 15.58 18.62 -27.43
C PRO A 193 17.03 19.14 -27.48
N PRO A 194 18.02 18.26 -27.70
CA PRO A 194 19.43 18.69 -27.87
C PRO A 194 19.67 19.27 -29.27
N THR A 195 20.43 20.33 -29.30
CA THR A 195 21.12 20.82 -30.51
C THR A 195 22.43 20.08 -30.67
#